data_870b7277e0e45ee0135e14c6b0a916ae
#
_entry.id   870b7277e0e45ee0135e14c6b0a916ae
#
_cell.length_a   1.000
_cell.length_b   1.000
_cell.length_c   1.000
_cell.angle_alpha   90.00
_cell.angle_beta   90.00
_cell.angle_gamma   90.00
#
_symmetry.space_group_name_H-M   'P 1'
#
loop_
_entity.id
_entity.type
_entity.pdbx_description
1 polymer ?
#
loop_
_entity_poly.entity_id
_entity_poly.type
_entity_poly.pdbx_seq_one_letter_code
_entity_poly.pdbx_strand_id
1 'polypeptide(L)'
;MSSDLDRQIEQLKKCEPLKESEVKALCLKAMEILVEESNVQRVDAPVTICGDIHGQFYDMKELFKVGGDCPKTNYLFLGDFVDRGFYSVETFLLLLALKVRYPDRITLIRGNHESRQITQVYGFYDECLRKYGSVNVWRYCTDIFDYLRYIMFVILYSF
;
A
#
# COMPACT_ATOMS: atom_id res chain seq x y z
N MET A 1 -0.07 5.51 -20.48
CA MET A 1 -0.51 5.30 -19.08
C MET A 1 0.21 4.15 -18.36
N SER A 2 0.37 2.97 -18.96
CA SER A 2 1.13 1.86 -18.34
C SER A 2 2.60 2.23 -18.06
N SER A 3 3.29 2.88 -18.99
CA SER A 3 4.71 3.22 -18.86
C SER A 3 5.02 4.19 -17.70
N ASP A 4 4.13 5.12 -17.37
CA ASP A 4 4.36 6.07 -16.28
C ASP A 4 4.20 5.42 -14.91
N LEU A 5 3.20 4.56 -14.74
CA LEU A 5 3.01 3.80 -13.50
C LEU A 5 4.17 2.80 -13.28
N ASP A 6 4.63 2.14 -14.35
CA ASP A 6 5.78 1.24 -14.28
C ASP A 6 7.06 1.99 -13.86
N ARG A 7 7.27 3.22 -14.37
CA ARG A 7 8.35 4.10 -13.92
C ARG A 7 8.24 4.46 -12.43
N GLN A 8 7.02 4.81 -11.97
CA GLN A 8 6.76 5.13 -10.57
C GLN A 8 7.05 3.94 -9.66
N ILE A 9 6.64 2.72 -10.05
CA ILE A 9 6.96 1.49 -9.31
C ILE A 9 8.47 1.29 -9.20
N GLU A 10 9.21 1.43 -10.30
CA GLU A 10 10.68 1.28 -10.28
C GLU A 10 11.38 2.36 -9.44
N GLN A 11 10.87 3.58 -9.44
CA GLN A 11 11.34 4.66 -8.57
C GLN A 11 11.09 4.33 -7.10
N LEU A 12 9.87 3.92 -6.75
CA LEU A 12 9.50 3.53 -5.39
C LEU A 12 10.28 2.30 -4.90
N LYS A 13 10.55 1.32 -5.76
CA LYS A 13 11.41 0.16 -5.42
C LYS A 13 12.84 0.55 -5.01
N LYS A 14 13.31 1.72 -5.44
CA LYS A 14 14.60 2.30 -5.00
C LYS A 14 14.48 3.11 -3.70
N CYS A 15 13.32 3.14 -3.09
CA CYS A 15 13.00 3.99 -1.93
C CYS A 15 13.09 5.49 -2.24
N GLU A 16 12.79 5.87 -3.48
CA GLU A 16 12.78 7.26 -3.94
C GLU A 16 11.33 7.79 -3.93
N PRO A 17 11.04 8.90 -3.22
CA PRO A 17 9.69 9.42 -3.13
C PRO A 17 9.18 9.97 -4.46
N LEU A 18 7.89 9.81 -4.73
CA LEU A 18 7.20 10.43 -5.85
C LEU A 18 6.98 11.93 -5.61
N LYS A 19 6.77 12.70 -6.67
CA LYS A 19 6.32 14.10 -6.54
C LYS A 19 4.89 14.14 -5.97
N GLU A 20 4.54 15.21 -5.25
CA GLU A 20 3.19 15.37 -4.67
C GLU A 20 2.07 15.22 -5.72
N SER A 21 2.25 15.78 -6.92
CA SER A 21 1.28 15.64 -8.02
C SER A 21 1.12 14.19 -8.52
N GLU A 22 2.19 13.40 -8.50
CA GLU A 22 2.16 11.99 -8.85
C GLU A 22 1.46 11.17 -7.76
N VAL A 23 1.71 11.49 -6.48
CA VAL A 23 1.00 10.88 -5.34
C VAL A 23 -0.49 11.12 -5.45
N LYS A 24 -0.91 12.37 -5.72
CA LYS A 24 -2.32 12.72 -5.92
C LYS A 24 -2.95 11.87 -7.03
N ALA A 25 -2.29 11.80 -8.19
CA ALA A 25 -2.80 11.04 -9.33
C ALA A 25 -2.88 9.53 -9.03
N LEU A 26 -1.88 8.98 -8.32
CA LEU A 26 -1.87 7.58 -7.89
C LEU A 26 -3.02 7.28 -6.93
N CYS A 27 -3.23 8.14 -5.91
CA CYS A 27 -4.34 7.99 -4.95
C CYS A 27 -5.71 8.03 -5.64
N LEU A 28 -5.91 8.93 -6.60
CA LEU A 28 -7.17 8.99 -7.36
C LEU A 28 -7.43 7.69 -8.13
N LYS A 29 -6.43 7.14 -8.80
CA LYS A 29 -6.55 5.85 -9.51
C LYS A 29 -6.81 4.69 -8.55
N ALA A 30 -6.15 4.67 -7.40
CA ALA A 30 -6.37 3.65 -6.38
C ALA A 30 -7.80 3.72 -5.83
N MET A 31 -8.32 4.92 -5.61
CA MET A 31 -9.70 5.13 -5.14
C MET A 31 -10.72 4.55 -6.12
N GLU A 32 -10.54 4.75 -7.43
CA GLU A 32 -11.41 4.18 -8.48
C GLU A 32 -11.48 2.64 -8.39
N ILE A 33 -10.36 1.98 -8.10
CA ILE A 33 -10.30 0.53 -7.95
C ILE A 33 -10.94 0.10 -6.62
N LEU A 34 -10.57 0.74 -5.53
CA LEU A 34 -10.99 0.36 -4.19
C LEU A 34 -12.50 0.58 -3.95
N VAL A 35 -13.11 1.57 -4.59
CA VAL A 35 -14.56 1.83 -4.46
C VAL A 35 -15.39 0.70 -5.04
N GLU A 36 -14.91 0.05 -6.09
CA GLU A 36 -15.59 -1.09 -6.75
C GLU A 36 -15.39 -2.42 -6.01
N GLU A 37 -14.45 -2.50 -5.08
CA GLU A 37 -14.20 -3.69 -4.28
C GLU A 37 -15.32 -3.92 -3.26
N SER A 38 -15.73 -5.19 -3.05
CA SER A 38 -16.71 -5.53 -2.03
C SER A 38 -16.14 -5.34 -0.62
N ASN A 39 -17.01 -5.14 0.39
CA ASN A 39 -16.58 -5.00 1.79
C ASN A 39 -15.88 -6.24 2.32
N VAL A 40 -16.19 -7.39 1.75
CA VAL A 40 -15.54 -8.66 2.04
C VAL A 40 -14.74 -9.06 0.80
N GLN A 41 -13.41 -9.11 0.95
CA GLN A 41 -12.51 -9.50 -0.11
C GLN A 41 -12.36 -11.01 -0.17
N ARG A 42 -12.60 -11.57 -1.34
CA ARG A 42 -12.28 -12.97 -1.63
C ARG A 42 -10.85 -13.04 -2.16
N VAL A 43 -10.04 -13.85 -1.54
CA VAL A 43 -8.65 -14.07 -1.93
C VAL A 43 -8.45 -15.55 -2.22
N ASP A 44 -8.09 -15.87 -3.44
CA ASP A 44 -7.88 -17.25 -3.88
C ASP A 44 -6.42 -17.69 -3.65
N ALA A 45 -6.24 -18.91 -3.21
CA ALA A 45 -4.93 -19.54 -3.11
C ALA A 45 -4.38 -19.91 -4.53
N PRO A 46 -3.03 -19.93 -4.73
CA PRO A 46 -2.01 -19.63 -3.73
C PRO A 46 -1.82 -18.13 -3.47
N VAL A 47 -1.62 -17.76 -2.22
CA VAL A 47 -1.41 -16.37 -1.79
C VAL A 47 -0.38 -16.30 -0.68
N THR A 48 0.51 -15.31 -0.71
CA THR A 48 1.42 -14.99 0.39
C THR A 48 0.75 -13.95 1.28
N ILE A 49 0.60 -14.28 2.57
CA ILE A 49 -0.03 -13.41 3.57
C ILE A 49 1.07 -12.67 4.33
N CYS A 50 0.97 -11.36 4.40
CA CYS A 50 1.92 -10.47 5.05
C CYS A 50 1.23 -9.69 6.17
N GLY A 51 1.85 -9.67 7.34
CA GLY A 51 1.41 -8.88 8.50
C GLY A 51 1.91 -7.44 8.45
N ASP A 52 2.08 -6.87 9.65
CA ASP A 52 2.49 -5.48 9.86
C ASP A 52 3.82 -5.14 9.19
N ILE A 53 3.90 -3.97 8.57
CA ILE A 53 5.12 -3.49 7.90
C ILE A 53 5.67 -2.25 8.60
N HIS A 54 4.80 -1.33 9.03
CA HIS A 54 5.16 -0.13 9.79
C HIS A 54 6.34 0.67 9.20
N GLY A 55 6.31 0.92 7.89
CA GLY A 55 7.36 1.70 7.24
C GLY A 55 8.74 1.03 7.18
N GLN A 56 8.84 -0.26 7.48
CA GLN A 56 10.06 -1.05 7.34
C GLN A 56 10.26 -1.47 5.86
N PHE A 57 10.58 -0.49 5.04
CA PHE A 57 10.64 -0.63 3.59
C PHE A 57 11.60 -1.72 3.12
N TYR A 58 12.77 -1.81 3.72
CA TYR A 58 13.79 -2.77 3.29
C TYR A 58 13.42 -4.21 3.66
N ASP A 59 12.70 -4.42 4.76
CA ASP A 59 12.15 -5.73 5.12
C ASP A 59 11.05 -6.14 4.14
N MET A 60 10.20 -5.20 3.73
CA MET A 60 9.21 -5.44 2.66
C MET A 60 9.89 -5.78 1.33
N LYS A 61 10.99 -5.13 0.98
CA LYS A 61 11.78 -5.49 -0.22
C LYS A 61 12.32 -6.91 -0.15
N GLU A 62 12.86 -7.31 1.00
CA GLU A 62 13.35 -8.68 1.19
C GLU A 62 12.21 -9.70 1.13
N LEU A 63 11.03 -9.35 1.66
CA LEU A 63 9.82 -10.16 1.53
C LEU A 63 9.47 -10.42 0.06
N PHE A 64 9.48 -9.41 -0.81
CA PHE A 64 9.24 -9.58 -2.24
C PHE A 64 10.33 -10.43 -2.92
N LYS A 65 11.56 -10.29 -2.50
CA LYS A 65 12.68 -11.08 -3.03
C LYS A 65 12.55 -12.56 -2.68
N VAL A 66 12.14 -12.88 -1.46
CA VAL A 66 11.95 -14.26 -0.98
C VAL A 66 10.63 -14.85 -1.47
N GLY A 67 9.55 -14.09 -1.38
CA GLY A 67 8.20 -14.53 -1.74
C GLY A 67 7.89 -14.50 -3.24
N GLY A 68 8.72 -13.84 -4.01
CA GLY A 68 8.54 -13.63 -5.45
C GLY A 68 7.90 -12.28 -5.79
N ASP A 69 8.29 -11.74 -6.94
CA ASP A 69 7.78 -10.45 -7.42
C ASP A 69 6.32 -10.52 -7.90
N CYS A 70 5.62 -9.41 -7.74
CA CYS A 70 4.36 -9.16 -8.42
C CYS A 70 4.64 -8.90 -9.93
N PRO A 71 3.87 -9.47 -10.87
CA PRO A 71 2.57 -10.16 -10.67
C PRO A 71 2.66 -11.70 -10.56
N LYS A 72 3.83 -12.29 -10.44
CA LYS A 72 3.98 -13.75 -10.41
C LYS A 72 3.43 -14.37 -9.13
N THR A 73 3.51 -13.64 -8.01
CA THR A 73 3.01 -14.03 -6.70
C THR A 73 1.83 -13.18 -6.30
N ASN A 74 0.77 -13.79 -5.76
CA ASN A 74 -0.34 -13.07 -5.15
C ASN A 74 0.00 -12.72 -3.71
N TYR A 75 -0.29 -11.50 -3.32
CA TYR A 75 -0.05 -11.00 -1.97
C TYR A 75 -1.32 -10.49 -1.30
N LEU A 76 -1.44 -10.79 -0.03
CA LEU A 76 -2.43 -10.24 0.88
C LEU A 76 -1.70 -9.56 2.03
N PHE A 77 -1.88 -8.26 2.17
CA PHE A 77 -1.33 -7.44 3.24
C PHE A 77 -2.43 -7.10 4.25
N LEU A 78 -2.20 -7.41 5.53
CA LEU A 78 -3.21 -7.33 6.59
C LEU A 78 -3.35 -5.94 7.21
N GLY A 79 -2.66 -4.94 6.68
CA GLY A 79 -2.68 -3.57 7.20
C GLY A 79 -1.42 -3.21 7.97
N ASP A 80 -1.51 -2.11 8.72
CA ASP A 80 -0.42 -1.52 9.49
C ASP A 80 0.83 -1.25 8.63
N PHE A 81 0.60 -0.56 7.51
CA PHE A 81 1.64 -0.21 6.54
C PHE A 81 2.52 0.93 7.02
N VAL A 82 1.92 1.84 7.79
CA VAL A 82 2.48 3.14 8.17
C VAL A 82 2.81 3.20 9.66
N ASP A 83 3.44 4.29 10.06
CA ASP A 83 3.88 4.60 11.42
C ASP A 83 5.11 3.80 11.91
N ARG A 84 5.77 4.28 12.93
CA ARG A 84 6.93 3.69 13.65
C ARG A 84 8.22 3.65 12.84
N GLY A 85 8.19 3.17 11.60
CA GLY A 85 9.35 3.11 10.72
C GLY A 85 9.62 4.45 10.01
N PHE A 86 10.74 4.52 9.28
CA PHE A 86 11.20 5.78 8.66
C PHE A 86 10.76 5.96 7.21
N TYR A 87 10.16 4.94 6.60
CA TYR A 87 9.82 4.90 5.18
C TYR A 87 8.34 4.52 4.95
N SER A 88 7.45 5.05 5.80
CA SER A 88 6.01 4.77 5.69
C SER A 88 5.41 5.28 4.37
N VAL A 89 5.89 6.44 3.89
CA VAL A 89 5.46 7.03 2.62
C VAL A 89 5.79 6.09 1.46
N GLU A 90 7.06 5.72 1.32
CA GLU A 90 7.53 4.88 0.22
C GLU A 90 6.92 3.48 0.29
N THR A 91 6.77 2.92 1.48
CA THR A 91 6.13 1.63 1.73
C THR A 91 4.69 1.62 1.25
N PHE A 92 3.88 2.56 1.74
CA PHE A 92 2.47 2.62 1.38
C PHE A 92 2.26 2.94 -0.10
N LEU A 93 3.02 3.90 -0.65
CA LEU A 93 2.91 4.26 -2.06
C LEU A 93 3.36 3.13 -3.00
N LEU A 94 4.37 2.34 -2.63
CA LEU A 94 4.76 1.16 -3.42
C LEU A 94 3.64 0.12 -3.45
N LEU A 95 3.06 -0.21 -2.30
CA LEU A 95 1.94 -1.14 -2.22
C LEU A 95 0.72 -0.63 -3.01
N LEU A 96 0.43 0.66 -2.91
CA LEU A 96 -0.66 1.30 -3.64
C LEU A 96 -0.42 1.29 -5.16
N ALA A 97 0.80 1.57 -5.61
CA ALA A 97 1.18 1.51 -7.02
C ALA A 97 1.08 0.09 -7.59
N LEU A 98 1.51 -0.91 -6.81
CA LEU A 98 1.36 -2.31 -7.18
C LEU A 98 -0.11 -2.72 -7.23
N LYS A 99 -0.95 -2.25 -6.29
CA LYS A 99 -2.41 -2.46 -6.31
C LYS A 99 -3.05 -1.88 -7.57
N VAL A 100 -2.68 -0.66 -7.95
CA VAL A 100 -3.22 -0.03 -9.18
C VAL A 100 -2.75 -0.75 -10.44
N ARG A 101 -1.51 -1.23 -10.45
CA ARG A 101 -0.93 -1.93 -11.61
C ARG A 101 -1.42 -3.36 -11.77
N TYR A 102 -1.62 -4.06 -10.65
CA TYR A 102 -1.98 -5.46 -10.58
C TYR A 102 -3.12 -5.71 -9.57
N PRO A 103 -4.32 -5.15 -9.82
CA PRO A 103 -5.40 -5.14 -8.83
C PRO A 103 -5.84 -6.54 -8.37
N ASP A 104 -5.72 -7.54 -9.25
CA ASP A 104 -6.09 -8.92 -8.95
C ASP A 104 -4.98 -9.71 -8.22
N ARG A 105 -3.79 -9.12 -8.07
CA ARG A 105 -2.62 -9.76 -7.47
C ARG A 105 -2.28 -9.24 -6.08
N ILE A 106 -2.71 -8.02 -5.79
CA ILE A 106 -2.44 -7.33 -4.51
C ILE A 106 -3.76 -7.07 -3.82
N THR A 107 -3.91 -7.59 -2.61
CA THR A 107 -5.03 -7.28 -1.73
C THR A 107 -4.50 -6.53 -0.51
N LEU A 108 -5.06 -5.35 -0.24
CA LEU A 108 -4.71 -4.50 0.89
C LEU A 108 -5.90 -4.43 1.84
N ILE A 109 -5.68 -4.83 3.10
CA ILE A 109 -6.65 -4.72 4.19
C ILE A 109 -6.26 -3.55 5.08
N ARG A 110 -7.22 -2.92 5.71
CA ARG A 110 -7.02 -1.79 6.62
C ARG A 110 -6.65 -2.30 8.01
N GLY A 111 -5.50 -1.91 8.52
CA GLY A 111 -5.10 -2.09 9.91
C GLY A 111 -5.56 -0.94 10.80
N ASN A 112 -5.25 -1.01 12.10
CA ASN A 112 -5.61 0.05 13.04
C ASN A 112 -4.75 1.32 12.87
N HIS A 113 -3.55 1.21 12.31
CA HIS A 113 -2.69 2.35 12.00
C HIS A 113 -3.11 3.12 10.74
N GLU A 114 -3.94 2.56 9.88
CA GLU A 114 -4.52 3.28 8.73
C GLU A 114 -5.66 4.20 9.19
N SER A 115 -5.31 5.20 10.01
CA SER A 115 -6.24 6.14 10.67
C SER A 115 -5.62 7.54 10.76
N ARG A 116 -6.47 8.57 10.59
CA ARG A 116 -6.00 9.96 10.71
C ARG A 116 -5.47 10.27 12.10
N GLN A 117 -6.14 9.80 13.15
CA GLN A 117 -5.73 10.04 14.53
C GLN A 117 -4.43 9.31 14.88
N ILE A 118 -4.35 8.04 14.56
CA ILE A 118 -3.19 7.20 14.89
C ILE A 118 -1.93 7.70 14.17
N THR A 119 -2.02 8.07 12.90
CA THR A 119 -0.88 8.55 12.12
C THR A 119 -0.32 9.90 12.59
N GLN A 120 -1.09 10.71 13.31
CA GLN A 120 -0.59 11.95 13.92
C GLN A 120 0.20 11.70 15.20
N VAL A 121 0.07 10.52 15.80
CA VAL A 121 0.77 10.16 17.05
C VAL A 121 2.03 9.34 16.76
N TYR A 122 1.96 8.43 15.78
CA TYR A 122 2.98 7.38 15.57
C TYR A 122 3.93 7.64 14.39
N GLY A 123 3.83 8.80 13.73
CA GLY A 123 4.91 9.34 12.90
C GLY A 123 4.62 9.52 11.41
N PHE A 124 3.60 8.92 10.84
CA PHE A 124 3.35 9.05 9.39
C PHE A 124 2.99 10.48 8.97
N TYR A 125 2.23 11.20 9.80
CA TYR A 125 1.94 12.62 9.56
C TYR A 125 3.22 13.46 9.48
N ASP A 126 4.10 13.31 10.49
CA ASP A 126 5.36 14.04 10.56
C ASP A 126 6.31 13.66 9.42
N GLU A 127 6.31 12.39 9.03
CA GLU A 127 7.09 11.92 7.88
C GLU A 127 6.65 12.59 6.57
N CYS A 128 5.34 12.66 6.31
CA CYS A 128 4.80 13.34 5.14
C CYS A 128 5.17 14.82 5.13
N LEU A 129 5.00 15.50 6.27
CA LEU A 129 5.32 16.92 6.40
C LEU A 129 6.82 17.19 6.18
N ARG A 130 7.69 16.35 6.73
CA ARG A 130 9.14 16.47 6.56
C ARG A 130 9.57 16.25 5.11
N LYS A 131 9.00 15.25 4.43
CA LYS A 131 9.40 14.88 3.05
C LYS A 131 8.85 15.81 1.98
N TYR A 132 7.67 16.38 2.19
CA TYR A 132 6.96 17.17 1.17
C TYR A 132 6.77 18.65 1.55
N GLY A 133 7.00 19.02 2.79
CA GLY A 133 6.79 20.40 3.26
C GLY A 133 5.31 20.81 3.31
N SER A 134 4.37 19.88 3.12
CA SER A 134 2.94 20.11 3.15
C SER A 134 2.18 18.92 3.72
N VAL A 135 0.93 19.13 4.15
CA VAL A 135 0.06 18.06 4.65
C VAL A 135 -0.69 17.32 3.54
N ASN A 136 -0.51 17.71 2.29
CA ASN A 136 -1.32 17.19 1.18
C ASN A 136 -1.12 15.70 0.94
N VAL A 137 0.13 15.23 0.96
CA VAL A 137 0.42 13.79 0.77
C VAL A 137 -0.20 12.96 1.88
N TRP A 138 -0.11 13.41 3.13
CA TRP A 138 -0.80 12.75 4.24
C TRP A 138 -2.31 12.70 4.03
N ARG A 139 -2.93 13.81 3.57
CA ARG A 139 -4.37 13.83 3.26
C ARG A 139 -4.72 12.84 2.16
N TYR A 140 -3.98 12.82 1.05
CA TYR A 140 -4.24 11.88 -0.05
C TYR A 140 -4.15 10.42 0.42
N CYS A 141 -3.14 10.08 1.22
CA CYS A 141 -2.99 8.74 1.75
C CYS A 141 -4.09 8.36 2.74
N THR A 142 -4.44 9.28 3.67
CA THR A 142 -5.49 9.01 4.66
C THR A 142 -6.89 8.95 4.05
N ASP A 143 -7.14 9.64 2.95
CA ASP A 143 -8.37 9.48 2.18
C ASP A 143 -8.47 8.06 1.60
N ILE A 144 -7.35 7.49 1.12
CA ILE A 144 -7.32 6.09 0.66
C ILE A 144 -7.60 5.12 1.80
N PHE A 145 -7.15 5.38 3.03
CA PHE A 145 -7.43 4.50 4.17
C PHE A 145 -8.92 4.25 4.38
N ASP A 146 -9.78 5.21 4.08
CA ASP A 146 -11.23 5.08 4.22
C ASP A 146 -11.84 4.10 3.20
N TYR A 147 -11.14 3.81 2.11
CA TYR A 147 -11.56 2.84 1.08
C TYR A 147 -10.96 1.46 1.28
N LEU A 148 -9.94 1.29 2.13
CA LEU A 148 -9.40 -0.01 2.48
C LEU A 148 -10.42 -0.82 3.29
N ARG A 149 -10.55 -2.10 3.00
CA ARG A 149 -11.53 -2.98 3.63
C ARG A 149 -11.00 -3.59 4.92
N TYR A 150 -11.92 -3.96 5.83
CA TYR A 150 -11.58 -4.56 7.11
C TYR A 150 -11.71 -6.09 7.13
N ILE A 151 -12.42 -6.66 6.16
CA ILE A 151 -12.79 -8.08 6.17
C ILE A 151 -12.33 -8.74 4.88
N MET A 152 -11.82 -9.97 5.02
CA MET A 152 -11.46 -10.84 3.92
C MET A 152 -11.86 -12.28 4.19
N PHE A 153 -12.07 -13.06 3.14
CA PHE A 153 -12.12 -14.51 3.17
C PHE A 153 -11.02 -15.09 2.28
N VAL A 154 -10.18 -15.95 2.86
CA VAL A 154 -9.20 -16.74 2.11
C VAL A 154 -9.80 -18.10 1.83
N ILE A 155 -9.93 -18.46 0.56
CA ILE A 155 -10.39 -19.79 0.17
C ILE A 155 -9.16 -20.68 -0.02
N LEU A 156 -8.94 -21.58 0.92
CA LEU A 156 -7.92 -22.61 0.83
C LEU A 156 -8.55 -23.87 0.23
N TYR A 157 -8.08 -24.28 -0.93
CA TYR A 157 -8.39 -25.60 -1.45
C TYR A 157 -7.38 -26.60 -0.86
N SER A 158 -7.82 -27.50 0.01
CA SER A 158 -7.03 -28.70 0.34
C SER A 158 -7.27 -29.74 -0.74
N PHE A 159 -6.21 -30.11 -1.45
CA PHE A 159 -6.19 -31.27 -2.33
C PHE A 159 -5.85 -32.54 -1.54
#